data_90d829c34b27951a23642a40eb040119
#
_entry.id   90d829c34b27951a23642a40eb040119
#
_cell.length_a   1.000
_cell.length_b   1.000
_cell.length_c   1.000
_cell.angle_alpha   90.00
_cell.angle_beta   90.00
_cell.angle_gamma   90.00
#
_symmetry.space_group_name_H-M   'P 1'
#
loop_
_entity.id
_entity.type
_entity.pdbx_description
1 polymer ?
#
loop_
_entity_poly.entity_id
_entity_poly.type
_entity_poly.pdbx_seq_one_letter_code
_entity_poly.pdbx_strand_id
1 'polypeptide(L)'
;MLELKNISYEVDDDNDNKEILKNVNLTIDEHFVAITGPNGGGKSTLARIIAGIHTPTSGQILFNGEDITDLSITERAKRGISFAFQQPVHFKGLTVKDLVNIAAGKPMISVIFSLRLAFVPENTLTVK
;
A
#
# COMPACT_ATOMS: atom_id res chain seq x y z
N MET A 1 1.23 -4.13 14.54
CA MET A 1 2.66 -4.24 14.20
C MET A 1 2.81 -4.90 12.83
N LEU A 2 3.63 -4.30 11.95
CA LEU A 2 3.99 -4.86 10.63
C LEU A 2 5.51 -5.09 10.62
N GLU A 3 5.95 -6.28 10.24
CA GLU A 3 7.37 -6.62 10.14
C GLU A 3 7.69 -7.10 8.72
N LEU A 4 8.75 -6.56 8.16
CA LEU A 4 9.35 -7.01 6.90
C LEU A 4 10.71 -7.63 7.24
N LYS A 5 10.95 -8.87 6.80
CA LYS A 5 12.18 -9.60 7.07
C LYS A 5 12.85 -10.00 5.75
N ASN A 6 14.01 -9.42 5.47
CA ASN A 6 14.85 -9.70 4.30
C ASN A 6 14.08 -9.63 2.97
N ILE A 7 13.19 -8.65 2.82
CA ILE A 7 12.41 -8.47 1.61
C ILE A 7 13.31 -8.04 0.47
N SER A 8 13.35 -8.85 -0.59
CA SER A 8 13.95 -8.49 -1.86
C SER A 8 12.91 -8.56 -2.98
N TYR A 9 13.09 -7.73 -3.99
CA TYR A 9 12.23 -7.70 -5.16
C TYR A 9 13.01 -7.36 -6.42
N GLU A 10 12.95 -8.27 -7.38
CA GLU A 10 13.60 -8.16 -8.67
C GLU A 10 12.54 -8.12 -9.77
N VAL A 11 12.82 -7.39 -10.83
CA VAL A 11 12.02 -7.36 -12.05
C VAL A 11 12.88 -7.86 -13.19
N ASP A 12 12.40 -8.89 -13.87
CA ASP A 12 12.98 -9.36 -15.12
C ASP A 12 12.67 -8.34 -16.21
N ASP A 13 13.66 -7.57 -16.64
CA ASP A 13 13.58 -6.77 -17.86
C ASP A 13 14.40 -7.49 -18.95
N ASP A 14 13.93 -7.52 -20.18
CA ASP A 14 14.38 -8.40 -21.30
C ASP A 14 15.90 -8.54 -21.51
N ASN A 15 16.73 -7.81 -20.76
CA ASN A 15 18.20 -7.89 -20.82
C ASN A 15 18.93 -7.72 -19.47
N ASP A 16 18.23 -7.46 -18.35
CA ASP A 16 18.91 -7.26 -17.07
C ASP A 16 17.93 -7.47 -15.89
N ASN A 17 18.28 -8.38 -14.97
CA ASN A 17 17.53 -8.52 -13.71
C ASN A 17 17.78 -7.29 -12.86
N LYS A 18 16.80 -6.40 -12.77
CA LYS A 18 16.90 -5.20 -11.95
C LYS A 18 16.40 -5.45 -10.54
N GLU A 19 17.31 -5.52 -9.59
CA GLU A 19 16.98 -5.56 -8.17
C GLU A 19 16.45 -4.18 -7.73
N ILE A 20 15.17 -4.10 -7.36
CA ILE A 20 14.52 -2.86 -6.92
C ILE A 20 14.57 -2.72 -5.40
N LEU A 21 14.45 -3.84 -4.68
CA LEU A 21 14.59 -3.91 -3.23
C LEU A 21 15.56 -5.02 -2.86
N LYS A 22 16.43 -4.74 -1.91
CA LYS A 22 17.49 -5.64 -1.46
C LYS A 22 17.48 -5.79 0.05
N ASN A 23 17.14 -6.99 0.55
CA ASN A 23 17.20 -7.36 1.96
C ASN A 23 16.60 -6.30 2.90
N VAL A 24 15.43 -5.77 2.54
CA VAL A 24 14.75 -4.74 3.34
C VAL A 24 14.24 -5.36 4.64
N ASN A 25 14.68 -4.80 5.76
CA ASN A 25 14.21 -5.14 7.09
C ASN A 25 13.58 -3.90 7.71
N LEU A 26 12.32 -4.02 8.14
CA LEU A 26 11.56 -2.90 8.69
C LEU A 26 10.53 -3.42 9.69
N THR A 27 10.46 -2.78 10.86
CA THR A 27 9.39 -3.01 11.83
C THR A 27 8.62 -1.71 12.01
N ILE A 28 7.31 -1.77 11.86
CA ILE A 28 6.38 -0.64 12.04
C ILE A 28 5.41 -1.01 13.15
N ASP A 29 5.50 -0.29 14.26
CA ASP A 29 4.59 -0.40 15.40
C ASP A 29 3.90 0.95 15.73
N GLU A 30 4.38 2.02 15.14
CA GLU A 30 3.86 3.36 15.29
C GLU A 30 2.57 3.58 14.49
N HIS A 31 1.73 4.51 14.96
CA HIS A 31 0.49 4.89 14.28
C HIS A 31 0.72 5.63 12.96
N PHE A 32 1.86 6.28 12.81
CA PHE A 32 2.22 7.03 11.62
C PHE A 32 3.71 6.89 11.31
N VAL A 33 4.02 6.45 10.10
CA VAL A 33 5.40 6.31 9.61
C VAL A 33 5.50 6.90 8.22
N ALA A 34 6.54 7.70 7.98
CA ALA A 34 6.88 8.24 6.67
C ALA A 34 8.11 7.54 6.10
N ILE A 35 7.99 7.00 4.88
CA ILE A 35 9.11 6.42 4.15
C ILE A 35 9.61 7.45 3.15
N THR A 36 10.84 7.90 3.34
CA THR A 36 11.50 8.93 2.50
C THR A 36 12.67 8.33 1.72
N GLY A 37 13.09 9.00 0.68
CA GLY A 37 14.23 8.59 -0.14
C GLY A 37 14.13 9.07 -1.59
N PRO A 38 15.16 8.84 -2.43
CA PRO A 38 15.20 9.32 -3.80
C PRO A 38 14.08 8.71 -4.66
N ASN A 39 13.73 9.42 -5.75
CA ASN A 39 12.81 8.88 -6.75
C ASN A 39 13.44 7.65 -7.42
N GLY A 40 12.63 6.61 -7.62
CA GLY A 40 13.12 5.31 -8.10
C GLY A 40 13.71 4.40 -7.03
N GLY A 41 13.79 4.85 -5.77
CA GLY A 41 14.35 4.07 -4.64
C GLY A 41 13.42 2.97 -4.07
N GLY A 42 12.46 2.47 -4.83
CA GLY A 42 11.64 1.31 -4.42
C GLY A 42 10.52 1.60 -3.43
N LYS A 43 10.31 2.86 -2.98
CA LYS A 43 9.26 3.20 -1.98
C LYS A 43 7.86 2.74 -2.37
N SER A 44 7.45 3.06 -3.59
CA SER A 44 6.13 2.65 -4.12
C SER A 44 6.04 1.13 -4.32
N THR A 45 7.15 0.51 -4.69
CA THR A 45 7.26 -0.96 -4.82
C THR A 45 7.08 -1.63 -3.46
N LEU A 46 7.74 -1.12 -2.42
CA LEU A 46 7.59 -1.62 -1.06
C LEU A 46 6.13 -1.54 -0.58
N ALA A 47 5.48 -0.40 -0.80
CA ALA A 47 4.07 -0.23 -0.45
C ALA A 47 3.16 -1.21 -1.20
N ARG A 48 3.42 -1.48 -2.50
CA ARG A 48 2.68 -2.46 -3.30
C ARG A 48 2.91 -3.89 -2.83
N ILE A 49 4.12 -4.21 -2.38
CA ILE A 49 4.45 -5.53 -1.79
C ILE A 49 3.69 -5.72 -0.47
N ILE A 50 3.67 -4.72 0.41
CA ILE A 50 2.89 -4.76 1.66
C ILE A 50 1.39 -4.94 1.38
N ALA A 51 0.87 -4.27 0.35
CA ALA A 51 -0.53 -4.41 -0.06
C ALA A 51 -0.87 -5.75 -0.73
N GLY A 52 0.15 -6.51 -1.18
CA GLY A 52 -0.03 -7.76 -1.93
C GLY A 52 -0.28 -7.57 -3.43
N ILE A 53 0.02 -6.38 -3.98
CA ILE A 53 -0.05 -6.09 -5.42
C ILE A 53 1.15 -6.73 -6.13
N HIS A 54 2.30 -6.76 -5.47
CA HIS A 54 3.49 -7.46 -5.91
C HIS A 54 3.88 -8.53 -4.90
N THR A 55 4.35 -9.67 -5.39
CA THR A 55 4.92 -10.72 -4.54
C THR A 55 6.43 -10.49 -4.44
N PRO A 56 7.02 -10.46 -3.24
CA PRO A 56 8.46 -10.32 -3.11
C PRO A 56 9.18 -11.54 -3.69
N THR A 57 10.38 -11.35 -4.22
CA THR A 57 11.23 -12.45 -4.72
C THR A 57 11.75 -13.30 -3.57
N SER A 58 11.98 -12.68 -2.42
CA SER A 58 12.38 -13.38 -1.19
C SER A 58 12.01 -12.56 0.04
N GLY A 59 12.05 -13.19 1.21
CA GLY A 59 11.77 -12.60 2.49
C GLY A 59 10.38 -12.94 3.01
N GLN A 60 10.00 -12.32 4.13
CA GLN A 60 8.77 -12.63 4.85
C GLN A 60 8.11 -11.35 5.34
N ILE A 61 6.78 -11.30 5.27
CA ILE A 61 5.95 -10.20 5.77
C ILE A 61 5.07 -10.73 6.88
N LEU A 62 5.21 -10.16 8.08
CA LEU A 62 4.38 -10.51 9.23
C LEU A 62 3.47 -9.32 9.58
N PHE A 63 2.20 -9.59 9.75
CA PHE A 63 1.22 -8.61 10.23
C PHE A 63 0.56 -9.11 11.51
N ASN A 64 0.79 -8.39 12.61
CA ASN A 64 0.38 -8.80 13.96
C ASN A 64 0.82 -10.22 14.33
N GLY A 65 2.03 -10.62 13.89
CA GLY A 65 2.61 -11.94 14.12
C GLY A 65 2.15 -13.03 13.14
N GLU A 66 1.19 -12.76 12.27
CA GLU A 66 0.75 -13.69 11.22
C GLU A 66 1.55 -13.47 9.94
N ASP A 67 2.01 -14.55 9.33
CA ASP A 67 2.65 -14.49 8.01
C ASP A 67 1.62 -14.22 6.93
N ILE A 68 1.80 -13.12 6.24
CA ILE A 68 0.91 -12.68 5.15
C ILE A 68 1.62 -12.67 3.79
N THR A 69 2.82 -13.23 3.69
CA THR A 69 3.68 -13.12 2.50
C THR A 69 2.97 -13.61 1.24
N ASP A 70 2.30 -14.76 1.32
CA ASP A 70 1.62 -15.38 0.18
C ASP A 70 0.12 -15.06 0.10
N LEU A 71 -0.38 -14.22 1.00
CA LEU A 71 -1.79 -13.87 1.01
C LEU A 71 -2.14 -12.89 -0.13
N SER A 72 -3.28 -13.14 -0.75
CA SER A 72 -3.84 -12.27 -1.79
C SER A 72 -4.19 -10.88 -1.24
N ILE A 73 -4.33 -9.89 -2.15
CA ILE A 73 -4.81 -8.53 -1.82
C ILE A 73 -6.11 -8.58 -1.00
N THR A 74 -7.04 -9.45 -1.40
CA THR A 74 -8.35 -9.59 -0.74
C THR A 74 -8.21 -10.10 0.70
N GLU A 75 -7.33 -11.07 0.93
CA GLU A 75 -7.10 -11.62 2.27
C GLU A 75 -6.39 -10.62 3.18
N ARG A 76 -5.44 -9.85 2.63
CA ARG A 76 -4.79 -8.75 3.36
C ARG A 76 -5.77 -7.62 3.67
N ALA A 77 -6.67 -7.29 2.73
CA ALA A 77 -7.72 -6.30 2.96
C ALA A 77 -8.68 -6.72 4.10
N LYS A 78 -9.05 -8.00 4.18
CA LYS A 78 -9.86 -8.54 5.29
C LYS A 78 -9.17 -8.42 6.65
N ARG A 79 -7.84 -8.38 6.68
CA ARG A 79 -7.01 -8.18 7.89
C ARG A 79 -6.80 -6.70 8.23
N GLY A 80 -7.33 -5.79 7.42
CA GLY A 80 -7.28 -4.35 7.65
C GLY A 80 -6.14 -3.62 6.89
N ILE A 81 -5.46 -4.29 5.96
CA ILE A 81 -4.46 -3.65 5.11
C ILE A 81 -5.15 -3.03 3.91
N SER A 82 -5.05 -1.71 3.74
CA SER A 82 -5.57 -0.99 2.58
C SER A 82 -4.47 -0.20 1.88
N PHE A 83 -4.66 0.03 0.58
CA PHE A 83 -3.71 0.76 -0.26
C PHE A 83 -4.40 1.91 -0.99
N ALA A 84 -3.81 3.10 -0.89
CA ALA A 84 -4.25 4.26 -1.65
C ALA A 84 -3.30 4.49 -2.85
N PHE A 85 -3.87 4.55 -4.05
CA PHE A 85 -3.10 4.82 -5.25
C PHE A 85 -2.69 6.30 -5.30
N GLN A 86 -1.50 6.58 -5.82
CA GLN A 86 -1.00 7.95 -5.99
C GLN A 86 -1.85 8.78 -6.97
N GLN A 87 -2.42 8.12 -7.96
CA GLN A 87 -3.34 8.75 -8.92
C GLN A 87 -4.78 8.29 -8.64
N PRO A 88 -5.76 9.19 -8.79
CA PRO A 88 -7.16 8.81 -8.67
C PRO A 88 -7.50 7.70 -9.66
N VAL A 89 -8.03 6.60 -9.16
CA VAL A 89 -8.50 5.49 -10.00
C VAL A 89 -9.98 5.74 -10.33
N HIS A 90 -10.29 5.82 -11.62
CA HIS A 90 -11.66 5.91 -12.09
C HIS A 90 -12.19 4.51 -12.43
N PHE A 91 -13.20 4.06 -11.74
CA PHE A 91 -13.90 2.82 -12.06
C PHE A 91 -15.08 3.14 -12.98
N LYS A 92 -14.98 2.71 -14.25
CA LYS A 92 -16.04 2.97 -15.24
C LYS A 92 -17.35 2.33 -14.79
N GLY A 93 -18.41 3.12 -14.71
CA GLY A 93 -19.74 2.64 -14.32
C GLY A 93 -20.02 2.59 -12.80
N LEU A 94 -19.07 3.00 -11.97
CA LEU A 94 -19.26 3.12 -10.52
C LEU A 94 -19.30 4.58 -10.09
N THR A 95 -20.28 4.93 -9.27
CA THR A 95 -20.32 6.24 -8.62
C THR A 95 -19.55 6.22 -7.30
N VAL A 96 -19.19 7.39 -6.76
CA VAL A 96 -18.58 7.50 -5.43
C VAL A 96 -19.47 6.84 -4.36
N LYS A 97 -20.78 6.98 -4.49
CA LYS A 97 -21.75 6.33 -3.58
C LYS A 97 -21.64 4.80 -3.62
N ASP A 98 -21.48 4.23 -4.82
CA ASP A 98 -21.33 2.78 -4.98
C ASP A 98 -20.02 2.30 -4.33
N LEU A 99 -18.92 3.03 -4.52
CA LEU A 99 -17.63 2.70 -3.90
C LEU A 99 -17.69 2.77 -2.37
N VAL A 100 -18.34 3.79 -1.82
CA VAL A 100 -18.52 3.92 -0.37
C VAL A 100 -19.40 2.79 0.18
N ASN A 101 -20.48 2.42 -0.52
CA ASN A 101 -21.35 1.32 -0.12
C ASN A 101 -20.59 -0.03 -0.15
N ILE A 102 -19.80 -0.28 -1.18
CA ILE A 102 -18.97 -1.48 -1.29
C ILE A 102 -17.96 -1.54 -0.14
N ALA A 103 -17.29 -0.43 0.14
CA ALA A 103 -16.30 -0.36 1.23
C ALA A 103 -16.94 -0.53 2.62
N ALA A 104 -18.15 -0.02 2.81
CA ALA A 104 -18.88 -0.15 4.07
C ALA A 104 -19.52 -1.54 4.29
N GLY A 105 -19.61 -2.37 3.26
CA GLY A 105 -20.27 -3.67 3.31
C GLY A 105 -21.79 -3.61 3.60
N LYS A 106 -22.37 -2.42 3.55
CA LYS A 106 -23.80 -2.15 3.81
C LYS A 106 -24.28 -0.99 2.93
N PRO A 107 -25.51 -0.99 2.44
CA PRO A 107 -26.07 0.20 1.81
C PRO A 107 -26.17 1.31 2.88
N MET A 108 -25.31 2.31 2.79
CA MET A 108 -25.40 3.49 3.65
C MET A 108 -26.56 4.36 3.21
N ILE A 109 -27.65 4.31 3.96
CA ILE A 109 -28.70 5.34 3.91
C ILE A 109 -28.06 6.59 4.52
N SER A 110 -27.74 7.54 3.64
CA SER A 110 -27.38 8.94 3.92
C SER A 110 -26.64 9.21 5.24
N VAL A 111 -25.35 8.94 5.26
CA VAL A 111 -24.44 9.74 6.08
C VAL A 111 -23.75 10.71 5.14
N ILE A 112 -24.05 12.00 5.27
CA ILE A 112 -23.30 13.09 4.67
C ILE A 112 -21.93 13.08 5.38
N PHE A 113 -21.02 12.26 4.86
CA PHE A 113 -19.61 12.42 5.20
C PHE A 113 -19.13 13.66 4.45
N SER A 114 -18.99 14.77 5.17
CA SER A 114 -18.11 15.85 4.74
C SER A 114 -16.69 15.28 4.71
N LEU A 115 -16.36 14.57 3.65
CA LEU A 115 -14.99 14.23 3.35
C LEU A 115 -14.30 15.56 3.01
N ARG A 116 -13.75 16.24 4.01
CA ARG A 116 -12.69 17.20 3.78
C ARG A 116 -11.51 16.37 3.28
N LEU A 117 -11.49 16.10 1.97
CA LEU A 117 -10.25 15.77 1.29
C LEU A 117 -9.34 16.97 1.48
N ALA A 118 -8.42 16.89 2.43
CA ALA A 118 -7.32 17.82 2.49
C ALA A 118 -6.45 17.51 1.27
N PHE A 119 -6.73 18.24 0.19
CA PHE A 119 -5.84 18.34 -0.95
C PHE A 119 -4.60 19.09 -0.45
N VAL A 120 -3.54 18.37 -0.14
CA VAL A 120 -2.23 18.96 0.10
C VAL A 120 -1.60 19.18 -1.28
N PRO A 121 -1.46 20.42 -1.75
CA PRO A 121 -0.77 20.69 -3.01
C PRO A 121 0.69 20.25 -2.88
N GLU A 122 1.25 19.68 -3.97
CA GLU A 122 2.59 19.09 -4.05
C GLU A 122 3.77 20.01 -3.65
N ASN A 123 3.53 21.26 -3.35
CA ASN A 123 4.57 22.26 -3.09
C ASN A 123 4.79 22.64 -1.62
N THR A 124 4.25 21.87 -0.65
CA THR A 124 4.36 22.25 0.77
C THR A 124 4.88 21.14 1.66
N LEU A 125 5.90 20.41 1.24
CA LEU A 125 6.66 19.53 2.12
C LEU A 125 8.11 19.99 2.20
N THR A 126 8.31 21.13 2.87
CA THR A 126 9.57 21.46 3.51
C THR A 126 9.39 21.14 5.00
N VAL A 127 9.84 19.97 5.40
CA VAL A 127 9.99 19.65 6.82
C VAL A 127 11.43 19.96 7.20
N LYS A 128 11.58 20.87 8.16
CA LYS A 128 12.85 21.09 8.86
C LYS A 128 13.11 19.95 9.82
#